data_ab9744845287fcc909866f4f28754e1b
#
_entry.id   ab9744845287fcc909866f4f28754e1b
#
_cell.length_a   1.000
_cell.length_b   1.000
_cell.length_c   1.000
_cell.angle_alpha   90.00
_cell.angle_beta   90.00
_cell.angle_gamma   90.00
#
_symmetry.space_group_name_H-M   'P 1'
#
loop_
_entity.id
_entity.type
_entity.pdbx_description
1 polymer ?
#
loop_
_entity_poly.entity_id
_entity_poly.type
_entity_poly.pdbx_seq_one_letter_code
_entity_poly.pdbx_strand_id
1 'polypeptide(L)'
;MDKKVTIVAKKYAKSGTATFEYEAGDWKITAIEGIDAPTIELFKSPRGIGDGDLLTGSRLHSRLITIKARLTNISNYEAQRNAILSFHDVRAKYKLEITYLGRTVETEMCAIEAISYPTINVYKSPEFVVGFFAADPGFYSPSEERIEFAKTVGLWHVMRAYADSLPFSYVKPINDIILNYTGTDFAGVNLKITLSEKAQKLVIKVNEQAFTVLDNSKYPLNIGDRIVLDSANKEITYNGRSLSLAELRKTPLSKIVLEPGDNFISILKDTNDTPLNASITLNYRERFLSI
;
A
#
# COMPACT_ATOMS: atom_id res chain seq x y z
N MET A 1 3.43 -3.95 32.43
CA MET A 1 4.67 -3.81 31.66
C MET A 1 4.24 -3.90 30.18
N ASP A 2 4.24 -2.77 29.48
CA ASP A 2 3.79 -2.74 28.09
C ASP A 2 4.75 -3.59 27.24
N LYS A 3 4.18 -4.51 26.49
CA LYS A 3 4.94 -5.35 25.56
C LYS A 3 5.56 -4.42 24.51
N LYS A 4 6.88 -4.33 24.45
CA LYS A 4 7.59 -3.50 23.47
C LYS A 4 7.50 -4.03 22.05
N VAL A 5 7.16 -5.31 21.89
CA VAL A 5 7.06 -6.02 20.62
C VAL A 5 5.89 -6.98 20.66
N THR A 6 5.07 -6.98 19.62
CA THR A 6 4.03 -8.00 19.39
C THR A 6 4.04 -8.35 17.91
N ILE A 7 4.00 -9.64 17.59
CA ILE A 7 3.91 -10.11 16.21
C ILE A 7 2.74 -11.07 16.09
N VAL A 8 1.84 -10.77 15.17
CA VAL A 8 0.71 -11.61 14.81
C VAL A 8 0.86 -12.05 13.37
N ALA A 9 1.02 -13.35 13.14
CA ALA A 9 0.96 -13.91 11.79
C ALA A 9 -0.48 -14.28 11.44
N LYS A 10 -0.95 -13.81 10.30
CA LYS A 10 -2.26 -14.12 9.72
C LYS A 10 -2.05 -15.09 8.56
N LYS A 11 -2.45 -16.36 8.72
CA LYS A 11 -2.37 -17.39 7.68
C LYS A 11 -3.61 -17.32 6.80
N TYR A 12 -3.42 -17.24 5.49
CA TYR A 12 -4.49 -17.27 4.50
C TYR A 12 -4.54 -18.66 3.85
N ALA A 13 -5.60 -19.40 4.13
CA ALA A 13 -5.87 -20.71 3.56
C ALA A 13 -7.23 -20.72 2.87
N LYS A 14 -7.49 -21.74 2.04
CA LYS A 14 -8.79 -21.92 1.37
C LYS A 14 -9.96 -22.06 2.37
N SER A 15 -9.69 -22.53 3.58
CA SER A 15 -10.66 -22.73 4.66
C SER A 15 -10.91 -21.48 5.51
N GLY A 16 -10.23 -20.36 5.26
CA GLY A 16 -10.35 -19.13 6.03
C GLY A 16 -9.00 -18.59 6.53
N THR A 17 -9.07 -17.57 7.37
CA THR A 17 -7.90 -16.93 7.98
C THR A 17 -7.71 -17.46 9.39
N ALA A 18 -6.49 -17.92 9.69
CA ALA A 18 -6.07 -18.28 11.05
C ALA A 18 -4.99 -17.30 11.53
N THR A 19 -4.90 -17.08 12.83
CA THR A 19 -3.93 -16.16 13.44
C THR A 19 -3.06 -16.88 14.46
N PHE A 20 -1.81 -16.46 14.58
CA PHE A 20 -0.87 -16.91 15.59
C PHE A 20 -0.11 -15.70 16.14
N GLU A 21 -0.17 -15.51 17.44
CA GLU A 21 0.56 -14.45 18.15
C GLU A 21 1.78 -15.05 18.85
N TYR A 22 2.98 -14.52 18.51
CA TYR A 22 4.25 -15.03 19.02
C TYR A 22 4.58 -14.62 20.46
N GLU A 23 3.84 -13.69 21.03
CA GLU A 23 3.94 -13.25 22.44
C GLU A 23 2.76 -13.70 23.30
N ALA A 24 1.88 -14.56 22.77
CA ALA A 24 0.73 -15.05 23.51
C ALA A 24 1.05 -16.32 24.31
N GLY A 25 0.46 -16.42 25.50
CA GLY A 25 0.59 -17.60 26.36
C GLY A 25 2.02 -17.84 26.83
N ASP A 26 2.52 -19.04 26.54
CA ASP A 26 3.84 -19.51 27.00
C ASP A 26 4.98 -19.17 26.02
N TRP A 27 4.68 -18.53 24.88
CA TRP A 27 5.69 -18.12 23.90
C TRP A 27 6.20 -16.71 24.19
N LYS A 28 7.52 -16.54 24.03
CA LYS A 28 8.18 -15.23 24.11
C LYS A 28 9.15 -15.05 22.96
N ILE A 29 9.07 -13.90 22.31
CA ILE A 29 10.00 -13.50 21.26
C ILE A 29 11.37 -13.23 21.92
N THR A 30 12.40 -13.88 21.40
CA THR A 30 13.80 -13.69 21.83
C THR A 30 14.57 -12.79 20.88
N ALA A 31 14.26 -12.83 19.59
CA ALA A 31 14.86 -11.96 18.60
C ALA A 31 13.94 -11.79 17.38
N ILE A 32 14.04 -10.65 16.74
CA ILE A 32 13.45 -10.34 15.44
C ILE A 32 14.54 -9.74 14.58
N GLU A 33 14.67 -10.25 13.37
CA GLU A 33 15.60 -9.75 12.36
C GLU A 33 14.83 -9.35 11.11
N GLY A 34 15.35 -8.40 10.35
CA GLY A 34 14.74 -7.97 9.08
C GLY A 34 13.62 -6.92 9.22
N ILE A 35 13.48 -6.24 10.35
CA ILE A 35 12.57 -5.11 10.55
C ILE A 35 13.20 -3.75 10.24
N ASP A 36 14.51 -3.70 10.09
CA ASP A 36 15.27 -2.53 9.67
C ASP A 36 15.11 -2.27 8.17
N ALA A 37 15.78 -1.24 7.65
CA ALA A 37 15.77 -0.93 6.23
C ALA A 37 16.19 -2.15 5.38
N PRO A 38 15.52 -2.41 4.25
CA PRO A 38 15.85 -3.53 3.38
C PRO A 38 17.21 -3.32 2.72
N THR A 39 17.83 -4.40 2.27
CA THR A 39 19.08 -4.34 1.51
C THR A 39 18.85 -3.60 0.19
N ILE A 40 19.75 -2.66 -0.10
CA ILE A 40 19.74 -1.85 -1.31
C ILE A 40 20.81 -2.37 -2.26
N GLU A 41 20.44 -2.72 -3.47
CA GLU A 41 21.37 -2.97 -4.57
C GLU A 41 21.61 -1.67 -5.34
N LEU A 42 22.87 -1.30 -5.46
CA LEU A 42 23.28 -0.12 -6.20
C LEU A 42 23.84 -0.53 -7.58
N PHE A 43 23.25 -0.03 -8.65
CA PHE A 43 23.76 -0.22 -10.00
C PHE A 43 24.85 0.83 -10.28
N LYS A 44 26.08 0.36 -10.49
CA LYS A 44 27.24 1.21 -10.68
C LYS A 44 27.88 0.93 -12.02
N SER A 45 28.44 1.96 -12.65
CA SER A 45 29.23 1.86 -13.86
C SER A 45 30.54 2.60 -13.66
N PRO A 46 31.70 2.02 -14.02
CA PRO A 46 32.98 2.71 -13.89
C PRO A 46 32.97 3.98 -14.76
N ARG A 47 33.59 5.04 -14.28
CA ARG A 47 33.84 6.24 -15.06
C ARG A 47 34.93 5.95 -16.09
N GLY A 48 34.69 6.34 -17.32
CA GLY A 48 35.70 6.13 -18.41
C GLY A 48 36.95 6.97 -18.20
N ILE A 49 36.86 8.11 -17.51
CA ILE A 49 38.00 8.99 -17.19
C ILE A 49 37.76 9.52 -15.76
N GLY A 50 38.78 9.37 -14.91
CA GLY A 50 38.73 9.80 -13.50
C GLY A 50 38.38 8.70 -12.51
N ASP A 51 38.51 9.00 -11.22
CA ASP A 51 38.27 8.06 -10.13
C ASP A 51 36.80 7.90 -9.81
N GLY A 52 36.43 6.71 -9.31
CA GLY A 52 35.10 6.38 -8.80
C GLY A 52 34.13 5.86 -9.85
N ASP A 53 32.90 5.58 -9.41
CA ASP A 53 31.81 5.01 -10.19
C ASP A 53 30.70 6.03 -10.44
N LEU A 54 29.96 5.82 -11.52
CA LEU A 54 28.67 6.46 -11.75
C LEU A 54 27.57 5.59 -11.17
N LEU A 55 26.74 6.16 -10.28
CA LEU A 55 25.54 5.53 -9.81
C LEU A 55 24.46 5.64 -10.90
N THR A 56 24.07 4.51 -11.49
CA THR A 56 23.08 4.46 -12.57
C THR A 56 21.68 4.11 -12.09
N GLY A 57 21.55 3.63 -10.85
CA GLY A 57 20.26 3.32 -10.22
C GLY A 57 20.41 2.55 -8.92
N SER A 58 19.27 2.28 -8.33
CA SER A 58 19.19 1.43 -7.13
C SER A 58 17.87 0.67 -7.12
N ARG A 59 17.83 -0.47 -6.44
CA ARG A 59 16.60 -1.18 -6.12
C ARG A 59 16.64 -1.75 -4.71
N LEU A 60 15.48 -1.87 -4.11
CA LEU A 60 15.29 -2.58 -2.85
C LEU A 60 15.15 -4.08 -3.12
N HIS A 61 15.86 -4.89 -2.35
CA HIS A 61 15.65 -6.33 -2.36
C HIS A 61 14.42 -6.74 -1.54
N SER A 62 13.91 -7.94 -1.83
CA SER A 62 12.96 -8.63 -0.96
C SER A 62 13.49 -8.70 0.47
N ARG A 63 12.58 -8.86 1.42
CA ARG A 63 12.87 -8.87 2.84
C ARG A 63 12.69 -10.28 3.41
N LEU A 64 13.62 -10.71 4.26
CA LEU A 64 13.48 -11.88 5.11
C LEU A 64 13.26 -11.40 6.55
N ILE A 65 12.10 -11.71 7.12
CA ILE A 65 11.77 -11.41 8.51
C ILE A 65 11.93 -12.71 9.30
N THR A 66 12.93 -12.75 10.18
CA THR A 66 13.19 -13.92 11.01
C THR A 66 12.72 -13.68 12.43
N ILE A 67 11.84 -14.54 12.91
CA ILE A 67 11.30 -14.51 14.26
C ILE A 67 11.87 -15.69 15.04
N LYS A 68 12.52 -15.39 16.16
CA LYS A 68 12.98 -16.40 17.13
C LYS A 68 12.08 -16.30 18.37
N ALA A 69 11.45 -17.40 18.73
CA ALA A 69 10.58 -17.43 19.91
C ALA A 69 10.87 -18.66 20.76
N ARG A 70 10.84 -18.44 22.08
CA ARG A 70 11.14 -19.43 23.10
C ARG A 70 9.90 -19.80 23.88
N LEU A 71 9.72 -21.09 24.15
CA LEU A 71 8.70 -21.59 25.04
C LEU A 71 9.18 -21.46 26.49
N THR A 72 8.40 -20.78 27.32
CA THR A 72 8.71 -20.54 28.75
C THR A 72 8.15 -21.60 29.69
N ASN A 73 7.04 -22.25 29.28
CA ASN A 73 6.41 -23.33 30.03
C ASN A 73 6.49 -24.63 29.25
N ILE A 74 7.21 -25.61 29.77
CA ILE A 74 7.49 -26.89 29.11
C ILE A 74 6.38 -27.90 29.35
N SER A 75 5.48 -27.69 30.34
CA SER A 75 4.45 -28.67 30.74
C SER A 75 3.56 -29.12 29.58
N ASN A 76 3.34 -28.26 28.57
CA ASN A 76 2.52 -28.53 27.40
C ASN A 76 3.33 -28.54 26.09
N TYR A 77 4.61 -28.90 26.14
CA TYR A 77 5.51 -28.77 24.97
C TYR A 77 4.96 -29.46 23.73
N GLU A 78 4.45 -30.67 23.85
CA GLU A 78 3.93 -31.42 22.70
C GLU A 78 2.74 -30.71 22.04
N ALA A 79 1.79 -30.25 22.84
CA ALA A 79 0.62 -29.52 22.32
C ALA A 79 1.02 -28.20 21.66
N GLN A 80 1.94 -27.46 22.28
CA GLN A 80 2.46 -26.21 21.76
C GLN A 80 3.26 -26.41 20.46
N ARG A 81 4.07 -27.46 20.41
CA ARG A 81 4.81 -27.82 19.19
C ARG A 81 3.86 -28.18 18.05
N ASN A 82 2.83 -28.98 18.34
CA ASN A 82 1.84 -29.37 17.34
C ASN A 82 1.03 -28.17 16.84
N ALA A 83 0.69 -27.21 17.70
CA ALA A 83 0.04 -25.96 17.30
C ALA A 83 0.91 -25.16 16.32
N ILE A 84 2.20 -24.99 16.60
CA ILE A 84 3.13 -24.32 15.70
C ILE A 84 3.23 -25.05 14.36
N LEU A 85 3.42 -26.37 14.37
CA LEU A 85 3.54 -27.17 13.15
C LEU A 85 2.29 -27.09 12.28
N SER A 86 1.10 -27.11 12.89
CA SER A 86 -0.17 -27.01 12.16
C SER A 86 -0.42 -25.62 11.58
N PHE A 87 0.02 -24.57 12.30
CA PHE A 87 -0.14 -23.20 11.83
C PHE A 87 0.84 -22.88 10.69
N HIS A 88 2.14 -23.20 10.85
CA HIS A 88 3.20 -22.85 9.91
C HIS A 88 3.30 -23.83 8.75
N ASP A 89 2.40 -23.68 7.79
CA ASP A 89 2.39 -24.45 6.55
C ASP A 89 3.22 -23.72 5.48
N VAL A 90 4.28 -24.33 4.98
CA VAL A 90 5.18 -23.77 3.96
C VAL A 90 4.49 -23.45 2.62
N ARG A 91 3.30 -24.01 2.38
CA ARG A 91 2.52 -23.76 1.17
C ARG A 91 1.50 -22.63 1.31
N ALA A 92 1.29 -22.15 2.53
CA ALA A 92 0.33 -21.08 2.79
C ALA A 92 0.93 -19.71 2.55
N LYS A 93 0.06 -18.72 2.41
CA LYS A 93 0.41 -17.29 2.39
C LYS A 93 0.15 -16.69 3.75
N TYR A 94 0.95 -15.71 4.12
CA TYR A 94 0.89 -15.05 5.41
C TYR A 94 0.92 -13.53 5.24
N LYS A 95 0.35 -12.82 6.20
CA LYS A 95 0.65 -11.42 6.51
C LYS A 95 1.16 -11.35 7.94
N LEU A 96 2.17 -10.54 8.17
CA LEU A 96 2.67 -10.25 9.51
C LEU A 96 2.19 -8.87 9.92
N GLU A 97 1.53 -8.81 11.06
CA GLU A 97 1.26 -7.57 11.77
C GLU A 97 2.29 -7.45 12.89
N ILE A 98 3.09 -6.41 12.85
CA ILE A 98 4.21 -6.19 13.78
C ILE A 98 3.96 -4.88 14.51
N THR A 99 3.85 -4.95 15.82
CA THR A 99 3.83 -3.78 16.70
C THR A 99 5.19 -3.68 17.38
N TYR A 100 5.88 -2.57 17.16
CA TYR A 100 7.17 -2.28 17.77
C TYR A 100 7.19 -0.84 18.29
N LEU A 101 7.54 -0.66 19.56
CA LEU A 101 7.59 0.65 20.23
C LEU A 101 6.34 1.52 20.02
N GLY A 102 5.16 0.90 20.02
CA GLY A 102 3.87 1.60 19.87
C GLY A 102 3.43 1.84 18.42
N ARG A 103 4.24 1.50 17.43
CA ARG A 103 3.86 1.56 16.02
C ARG A 103 3.47 0.17 15.51
N THR A 104 2.32 0.10 14.85
CA THR A 104 1.84 -1.13 14.22
C THR A 104 1.93 -1.01 12.71
N VAL A 105 2.52 -2.01 12.07
CA VAL A 105 2.62 -2.13 10.61
C VAL A 105 2.30 -3.54 10.14
N GLU A 106 1.95 -3.67 8.88
CA GLU A 106 1.72 -4.97 8.23
C GLU A 106 2.67 -5.17 7.06
N THR A 107 3.04 -6.43 6.81
CA THR A 107 3.67 -6.80 5.53
C THR A 107 2.62 -7.00 4.45
N GLU A 108 3.01 -6.94 3.18
CA GLU A 108 2.24 -7.60 2.12
C GLU A 108 2.31 -9.13 2.25
N MET A 109 1.73 -9.87 1.29
CA MET A 109 1.72 -11.32 1.33
C MET A 109 3.13 -11.89 1.32
N CYS A 110 3.48 -12.64 2.35
CA CYS A 110 4.75 -13.33 2.50
C CYS A 110 4.55 -14.86 2.54
N ALA A 111 5.64 -15.58 2.37
CA ALA A 111 5.69 -17.03 2.45
C ALA A 111 6.76 -17.46 3.46
N ILE A 112 6.60 -18.64 4.05
CA ILE A 112 7.66 -19.20 4.89
C ILE A 112 8.80 -19.67 4.00
N GLU A 113 10.00 -19.14 4.24
CA GLU A 113 11.22 -19.56 3.58
C GLU A 113 11.93 -20.68 4.37
N ALA A 114 11.97 -20.51 5.69
CA ALA A 114 12.61 -21.46 6.58
C ALA A 114 11.85 -21.59 7.89
N ILE A 115 11.86 -22.79 8.43
CA ILE A 115 11.33 -23.07 9.77
C ILE A 115 12.25 -24.09 10.44
N SER A 116 12.63 -23.82 11.66
CA SER A 116 13.49 -24.69 12.45
C SER A 116 12.90 -24.95 13.82
N TYR A 117 12.78 -26.22 14.14
CA TYR A 117 12.39 -26.70 15.47
C TYR A 117 13.61 -27.39 16.09
N PRO A 118 14.40 -26.70 16.90
CA PRO A 118 15.56 -27.33 17.51
C PRO A 118 15.11 -28.45 18.44
N THR A 119 15.70 -29.62 18.23
CA THR A 119 15.52 -30.78 19.10
C THR A 119 16.43 -30.75 20.33
N ILE A 120 17.39 -29.83 20.34
CA ILE A 120 18.36 -29.65 21.40
C ILE A 120 17.74 -28.84 22.54
N ASN A 121 17.94 -29.26 23.79
CA ASN A 121 17.41 -28.62 25.01
C ASN A 121 15.89 -28.62 25.16
N VAL A 122 15.20 -29.61 24.64
CA VAL A 122 13.74 -29.80 24.77
C VAL A 122 13.27 -29.70 26.23
N TYR A 123 14.10 -30.13 27.21
CA TYR A 123 13.75 -30.13 28.63
C TYR A 123 14.05 -28.82 29.36
N LYS A 124 14.72 -27.84 28.72
CA LYS A 124 15.06 -26.58 29.38
C LYS A 124 14.29 -25.39 28.84
N SER A 125 14.34 -25.13 27.56
CA SER A 125 13.72 -23.96 26.95
C SER A 125 13.77 -24.08 25.43
N PRO A 126 12.84 -24.83 24.81
CA PRO A 126 12.87 -25.02 23.38
C PRO A 126 12.61 -23.69 22.66
N GLU A 127 13.40 -23.41 21.66
CA GLU A 127 13.28 -22.23 20.81
C GLU A 127 12.95 -22.68 19.40
N PHE A 128 12.04 -22.00 18.72
CA PHE A 128 11.82 -22.18 17.30
C PHE A 128 12.18 -20.91 16.53
N VAL A 129 12.54 -21.10 15.28
CA VAL A 129 12.88 -20.02 14.36
C VAL A 129 12.05 -20.16 13.12
N VAL A 130 11.41 -19.08 12.69
CA VAL A 130 10.68 -19.01 11.43
C VAL A 130 11.11 -17.80 10.64
N GLY A 131 11.41 -18.00 9.35
CA GLY A 131 11.76 -16.96 8.39
C GLY A 131 10.61 -16.75 7.41
N PHE A 132 10.11 -15.53 7.32
CA PHE A 132 9.10 -15.11 6.37
C PHE A 132 9.71 -14.27 5.26
N PHE A 133 9.64 -14.78 4.04
CA PHE A 133 10.05 -14.06 2.85
C PHE A 133 8.93 -13.15 2.36
N ALA A 134 9.17 -11.83 2.39
CA ALA A 134 8.32 -10.81 1.83
C ALA A 134 8.91 -10.32 0.50
N ALA A 135 8.21 -10.57 -0.61
CA ALA A 135 8.65 -10.15 -1.94
C ALA A 135 8.66 -8.62 -2.07
N ASP A 136 7.67 -7.95 -1.50
CA ASP A 136 7.68 -6.50 -1.30
C ASP A 136 8.37 -6.19 0.03
N PRO A 137 9.48 -5.42 0.01
CA PRO A 137 10.23 -5.08 1.21
C PRO A 137 9.55 -4.02 2.08
N GLY A 138 8.48 -3.36 1.61
CA GLY A 138 7.76 -2.33 2.35
C GLY A 138 6.92 -2.89 3.49
N PHE A 139 6.80 -2.09 4.54
CA PHE A 139 5.77 -2.23 5.56
C PHE A 139 4.66 -1.23 5.30
N TYR A 140 3.43 -1.59 5.65
CA TYR A 140 2.24 -0.80 5.38
C TYR A 140 1.49 -0.48 6.67
N SER A 141 0.85 0.68 6.73
CA SER A 141 -0.13 0.95 7.77
C SER A 141 -1.25 -0.10 7.73
N PRO A 142 -1.74 -0.60 8.87
CA PRO A 142 -2.89 -1.52 8.92
C PRO A 142 -4.17 -0.89 8.36
N SER A 143 -4.32 0.44 8.51
CA SER A 143 -5.44 1.21 8.00
C SER A 143 -5.18 1.75 6.61
N GLU A 144 -6.22 1.74 5.78
CA GLU A 144 -6.27 2.47 4.52
C GLU A 144 -6.83 3.87 4.80
N GLU A 145 -6.09 4.90 4.41
CA GLU A 145 -6.56 6.28 4.45
C GLU A 145 -7.45 6.56 3.24
N ARG A 146 -8.57 7.23 3.50
CA ARG A 146 -9.55 7.58 2.48
C ARG A 146 -9.86 9.05 2.49
N ILE A 147 -9.70 9.68 1.34
CA ILE A 147 -9.99 11.09 1.13
C ILE A 147 -10.99 11.24 -0.01
N GLU A 148 -12.07 11.95 0.23
CA GLU A 148 -13.04 12.31 -0.78
C GLU A 148 -12.86 13.80 -1.13
N PHE A 149 -12.66 14.09 -2.41
CA PHE A 149 -12.55 15.45 -2.92
C PHE A 149 -13.24 15.60 -4.27
N ALA A 150 -13.26 16.81 -4.81
CA ALA A 150 -14.03 17.15 -6.00
C ALA A 150 -15.52 16.79 -5.87
N LYS A 151 -16.05 16.94 -4.65
CA LYS A 151 -17.46 16.71 -4.38
C LYS A 151 -18.24 17.96 -4.79
N THR A 152 -19.29 17.75 -5.57
CA THR A 152 -20.24 18.81 -5.87
C THR A 152 -20.96 19.19 -4.58
N VAL A 153 -20.60 20.31 -3.98
CA VAL A 153 -21.34 20.84 -2.82
C VAL A 153 -22.60 21.49 -3.36
N GLY A 154 -23.74 20.85 -3.15
CA GLY A 154 -25.05 21.44 -3.44
C GLY A 154 -25.24 22.67 -2.57
N LEU A 155 -25.40 23.81 -3.18
CA LEU A 155 -25.62 25.06 -2.50
C LEU A 155 -27.12 25.32 -2.29
N TRP A 156 -27.46 26.00 -1.21
CA TRP A 156 -28.82 26.30 -0.80
C TRP A 156 -29.61 26.98 -1.91
N HIS A 157 -30.67 26.34 -2.37
CA HIS A 157 -31.70 26.98 -3.20
C HIS A 157 -32.67 27.72 -2.27
N VAL A 158 -32.52 29.02 -2.20
CA VAL A 158 -33.60 29.84 -1.63
C VAL A 158 -34.61 30.09 -2.76
N MET A 159 -35.72 29.40 -2.71
CA MET A 159 -36.85 29.73 -3.59
C MET A 159 -37.37 31.13 -3.21
N ARG A 160 -37.00 32.13 -3.97
CA ARG A 160 -37.71 33.42 -4.00
C ARG A 160 -38.59 33.45 -5.26
N ALA A 161 -39.82 33.86 -5.05
CA ALA A 161 -40.82 34.04 -6.10
C ALA A 161 -40.51 35.24 -7.00
N TYR A 162 -39.36 35.23 -7.68
CA TYR A 162 -39.06 36.17 -8.75
C TYR A 162 -38.80 35.37 -10.02
N ALA A 163 -39.31 35.92 -11.15
CA ALA A 163 -39.37 35.25 -12.44
C ALA A 163 -38.03 34.92 -13.08
N ASP A 164 -36.93 35.36 -12.52
CA ASP A 164 -35.57 35.02 -12.94
C ASP A 164 -34.85 34.27 -11.82
N SER A 165 -34.47 33.04 -12.11
CA SER A 165 -33.60 32.23 -11.21
C SER A 165 -32.20 32.84 -11.17
N LEU A 166 -31.92 33.63 -10.13
CA LEU A 166 -30.55 34.02 -9.83
C LEU A 166 -29.83 32.81 -9.24
N PRO A 167 -28.83 32.27 -9.91
CA PRO A 167 -28.00 31.22 -9.32
C PRO A 167 -27.16 31.83 -8.18
N PHE A 168 -27.52 31.52 -6.92
CA PHE A 168 -26.81 32.02 -5.74
C PHE A 168 -25.47 31.36 -5.49
N SER A 169 -25.00 30.49 -6.39
CA SER A 169 -23.75 29.79 -6.16
C SER A 169 -23.17 29.17 -7.41
N TYR A 170 -21.88 29.31 -7.55
CA TYR A 170 -21.07 28.52 -8.47
C TYR A 170 -20.55 27.28 -7.75
N VAL A 171 -20.85 26.11 -8.29
CA VAL A 171 -20.09 24.90 -7.92
C VAL A 171 -18.70 25.07 -8.52
N LYS A 172 -17.75 25.54 -7.73
CA LYS A 172 -16.34 25.47 -8.12
C LYS A 172 -15.86 24.07 -7.77
N PRO A 173 -15.61 23.20 -8.75
CA PRO A 173 -15.04 21.89 -8.45
C PRO A 173 -13.66 22.13 -7.81
N ILE A 174 -13.48 21.69 -6.57
CA ILE A 174 -12.18 21.63 -5.94
C ILE A 174 -11.59 20.30 -6.37
N ASN A 175 -10.78 20.32 -7.43
CA ASN A 175 -10.17 19.11 -7.98
C ASN A 175 -8.74 18.95 -7.52
N ASP A 176 -8.28 19.89 -6.72
CA ASP A 176 -6.93 19.94 -6.19
C ASP A 176 -6.96 19.61 -4.71
N ILE A 177 -6.05 18.77 -4.29
CA ILE A 177 -5.84 18.45 -2.89
C ILE A 177 -4.36 18.52 -2.56
N ILE A 178 -4.06 19.07 -1.39
CA ILE A 178 -2.75 18.97 -0.77
C ILE A 178 -2.85 17.91 0.31
N LEU A 179 -2.08 16.84 0.16
CA LEU A 179 -2.04 15.72 1.06
C LEU A 179 -0.67 15.63 1.72
N ASN A 180 -0.63 15.75 3.04
CA ASN A 180 0.58 15.46 3.79
C ASN A 180 0.68 13.95 4.02
N TYR A 181 1.65 13.32 3.36
CA TYR A 181 1.89 11.88 3.44
C TYR A 181 3.03 11.59 4.41
N THR A 182 2.76 10.81 5.46
CA THR A 182 3.68 10.56 6.58
C THR A 182 4.50 9.28 6.45
N GLY A 183 4.29 8.50 5.39
CA GLY A 183 5.13 7.34 5.07
C GLY A 183 6.58 7.72 4.79
N THR A 184 7.49 6.77 4.93
CA THR A 184 8.93 7.00 4.67
C THR A 184 9.37 6.51 3.28
N ASP A 185 8.47 5.91 2.52
CA ASP A 185 8.70 5.43 1.15
C ASP A 185 7.52 5.80 0.26
N PHE A 186 7.71 5.73 -1.05
CA PHE A 186 6.66 6.00 -2.02
C PHE A 186 5.48 5.04 -1.87
N ALA A 187 4.25 5.57 -1.85
CA ALA A 187 3.05 4.75 -1.81
C ALA A 187 2.24 4.88 -3.09
N GLY A 188 1.76 3.75 -3.58
CA GLY A 188 0.76 3.72 -4.64
C GLY A 188 -0.59 4.23 -4.14
N VAL A 189 -1.41 4.73 -5.07
CA VAL A 189 -2.75 5.27 -4.81
C VAL A 189 -3.82 4.47 -5.56
N ASN A 190 -4.99 4.37 -4.95
CA ASN A 190 -6.19 3.86 -5.59
C ASN A 190 -7.19 5.02 -5.73
N LEU A 191 -7.36 5.50 -6.96
CA LEU A 191 -8.25 6.60 -7.31
C LEU A 191 -9.53 6.04 -7.92
N LYS A 192 -10.66 6.35 -7.31
CA LYS A 192 -12.00 6.06 -7.84
C LYS A 192 -12.64 7.36 -8.31
N ILE A 193 -12.87 7.49 -9.61
CA ILE A 193 -13.35 8.69 -10.26
C ILE A 193 -14.70 8.39 -10.92
N THR A 194 -15.72 9.19 -10.61
CA THR A 194 -17.02 9.16 -11.29
C THR A 194 -17.25 10.49 -11.97
N LEU A 195 -17.39 10.48 -13.30
CA LEU A 195 -17.50 11.70 -14.10
C LEU A 195 -18.88 12.36 -13.93
N SER A 196 -18.89 13.65 -13.65
CA SER A 196 -20.10 14.48 -13.63
C SER A 196 -20.24 15.35 -14.88
N GLU A 197 -19.22 15.38 -15.72
CA GLU A 197 -19.23 16.03 -17.05
C GLU A 197 -18.48 15.20 -18.09
N LYS A 198 -18.64 15.56 -19.37
CA LYS A 198 -17.84 14.95 -20.46
C LYS A 198 -16.42 15.50 -20.43
N ALA A 199 -15.45 14.64 -20.68
CA ALA A 199 -14.05 15.01 -20.76
C ALA A 199 -13.43 14.59 -22.09
N GLN A 200 -12.44 15.32 -22.57
CA GLN A 200 -11.64 14.93 -23.73
C GLN A 200 -10.54 13.97 -23.32
N LYS A 201 -9.93 14.22 -22.17
CA LYS A 201 -8.89 13.39 -21.56
C LYS A 201 -9.11 13.34 -20.07
N LEU A 202 -8.66 12.25 -19.45
CA LEU A 202 -8.48 12.19 -18.02
C LEU A 202 -6.99 12.34 -17.74
N VAL A 203 -6.62 13.47 -17.12
CA VAL A 203 -5.25 13.78 -16.75
C VAL A 203 -5.17 13.85 -15.23
N ILE A 204 -4.21 13.12 -14.67
CA ILE A 204 -3.88 13.17 -13.25
C ILE A 204 -2.55 13.89 -13.11
N LYS A 205 -2.53 14.94 -12.32
CA LYS A 205 -1.33 15.68 -12.00
C LYS A 205 -0.95 15.34 -10.56
N VAL A 206 0.26 14.86 -10.37
CA VAL A 206 0.85 14.61 -9.05
C VAL A 206 2.09 15.49 -8.94
N ASN A 207 2.07 16.38 -7.99
CA ASN A 207 3.08 17.42 -7.82
C ASN A 207 3.21 18.25 -9.14
N GLU A 208 4.39 18.26 -9.75
CA GLU A 208 4.62 18.98 -11.00
C GLU A 208 4.41 18.13 -12.27
N GLN A 209 4.12 16.85 -12.13
CA GLN A 209 4.02 15.91 -13.25
C GLN A 209 2.57 15.63 -13.62
N ALA A 210 2.22 15.81 -14.90
CA ALA A 210 0.90 15.51 -15.43
C ALA A 210 0.93 14.22 -16.28
N PHE A 211 -0.01 13.32 -16.01
CA PHE A 211 -0.13 12.02 -16.65
C PHE A 211 -1.49 11.88 -17.34
N THR A 212 -1.51 11.72 -18.66
CA THR A 212 -2.74 11.36 -19.37
C THR A 212 -3.05 9.88 -19.13
N VAL A 213 -4.16 9.64 -18.45
CA VAL A 213 -4.61 8.29 -18.07
C VAL A 213 -5.50 7.69 -19.15
N LEU A 214 -6.51 8.43 -19.59
CA LEU A 214 -7.45 8.03 -20.65
C LEU A 214 -7.64 9.18 -21.64
N ASP A 215 -7.95 8.82 -22.90
CA ASP A 215 -8.22 9.75 -23.99
C ASP A 215 -9.55 9.38 -24.66
N ASN A 216 -10.42 10.37 -24.87
CA ASN A 216 -11.75 10.19 -25.45
C ASN A 216 -11.74 9.66 -26.91
N SER A 217 -10.60 9.77 -27.61
CA SER A 217 -10.45 9.16 -28.93
C SER A 217 -10.55 7.62 -28.89
N LYS A 218 -10.23 7.02 -27.76
CA LYS A 218 -10.23 5.58 -27.54
C LYS A 218 -11.30 5.12 -26.55
N TYR A 219 -11.55 5.93 -25.52
CA TYR A 219 -12.52 5.66 -24.47
C TYR A 219 -13.44 6.86 -24.31
N PRO A 220 -14.72 6.77 -24.72
CA PRO A 220 -15.66 7.89 -24.56
C PRO A 220 -15.82 8.19 -23.07
N LEU A 221 -15.42 9.41 -22.66
CA LEU A 221 -15.49 9.88 -21.29
C LEU A 221 -16.79 10.66 -21.10
N ASN A 222 -17.86 9.95 -20.77
CA ASN A 222 -19.20 10.52 -20.61
C ASN A 222 -19.58 10.70 -19.14
N ILE A 223 -20.66 11.46 -18.92
CA ILE A 223 -21.26 11.61 -17.58
C ILE A 223 -21.69 10.25 -17.05
N GLY A 224 -21.32 9.97 -15.79
CA GLY A 224 -21.62 8.72 -15.09
C GLY A 224 -20.58 7.63 -15.27
N ASP A 225 -19.60 7.80 -16.16
CA ASP A 225 -18.51 6.83 -16.31
C ASP A 225 -17.67 6.71 -15.03
N ARG A 226 -17.30 5.48 -14.73
CA ARG A 226 -16.51 5.13 -13.52
C ARG A 226 -15.15 4.63 -13.93
N ILE A 227 -14.13 5.29 -13.42
CA ILE A 227 -12.73 4.94 -13.63
C ILE A 227 -12.13 4.60 -12.28
N VAL A 228 -11.48 3.45 -12.19
CA VAL A 228 -10.68 3.07 -11.02
C VAL A 228 -9.24 2.91 -11.49
N LEU A 229 -8.35 3.69 -10.92
CA LEU A 229 -6.92 3.63 -11.16
C LEU A 229 -6.25 3.12 -9.90
N ASP A 230 -5.54 2.01 -10.01
CA ASP A 230 -4.69 1.44 -8.96
C ASP A 230 -3.25 1.48 -9.43
N SER A 231 -2.49 2.44 -8.89
CA SER A 231 -1.09 2.62 -9.30
C SER A 231 -0.17 1.60 -8.64
N ALA A 232 -0.55 1.05 -7.47
CA ALA A 232 0.21 0.00 -6.79
C ALA A 232 0.20 -1.30 -7.60
N ASN A 233 -0.99 -1.72 -8.05
CA ASN A 233 -1.19 -2.92 -8.86
C ASN A 233 -1.00 -2.66 -10.37
N LYS A 234 -0.81 -1.40 -10.78
CA LYS A 234 -0.66 -0.97 -12.19
C LYS A 234 -1.88 -1.34 -13.03
N GLU A 235 -3.05 -1.16 -12.49
CA GLU A 235 -4.33 -1.48 -13.10
C GLU A 235 -5.19 -0.25 -13.31
N ILE A 236 -5.92 -0.21 -14.44
CA ILE A 236 -7.02 0.73 -14.66
C ILE A 236 -8.25 -0.06 -15.05
N THR A 237 -9.36 0.27 -14.39
CA THR A 237 -10.67 -0.26 -14.72
C THR A 237 -11.56 0.88 -15.24
N TYR A 238 -12.16 0.69 -16.40
CA TYR A 238 -13.11 1.62 -17.01
C TYR A 238 -14.48 0.94 -17.08
N ASN A 239 -15.48 1.49 -16.39
CA ASN A 239 -16.84 0.94 -16.30
C ASN A 239 -16.88 -0.55 -15.94
N GLY A 240 -16.01 -0.99 -15.02
CA GLY A 240 -15.92 -2.38 -14.58
C GLY A 240 -15.09 -3.29 -15.48
N ARG A 241 -14.59 -2.80 -16.63
CA ARG A 241 -13.68 -3.52 -17.50
C ARG A 241 -12.23 -3.15 -17.17
N SER A 242 -11.42 -4.13 -16.81
CA SER A 242 -9.97 -3.95 -16.66
C SER A 242 -9.32 -3.72 -18.03
N LEU A 243 -8.46 -2.71 -18.13
CA LEU A 243 -7.74 -2.37 -19.35
C LEU A 243 -6.45 -3.20 -19.44
N SER A 244 -6.13 -3.66 -20.65
CA SER A 244 -4.95 -4.48 -20.89
C SER A 244 -3.65 -3.64 -20.81
N LEU A 245 -2.53 -4.27 -20.48
CA LEU A 245 -1.21 -3.63 -20.47
C LEU A 245 -0.85 -2.97 -21.82
N ALA A 246 -1.35 -3.54 -22.94
CA ALA A 246 -1.16 -2.94 -24.27
C ALA A 246 -1.90 -1.61 -24.42
N GLU A 247 -3.04 -1.46 -23.76
CA GLU A 247 -3.84 -0.24 -23.71
C GLU A 247 -3.20 0.81 -22.80
N LEU A 248 -2.48 0.39 -21.76
CA LEU A 248 -1.84 1.24 -20.77
C LEU A 248 -0.39 1.65 -21.09
N ARG A 249 0.15 1.23 -22.24
CA ARG A 249 1.57 1.48 -22.62
C ARG A 249 2.03 2.92 -22.53
N LYS A 250 1.12 3.89 -22.65
CA LYS A 250 1.42 5.32 -22.59
C LYS A 250 1.20 5.95 -21.24
N THR A 251 0.63 5.20 -20.30
CA THR A 251 0.27 5.71 -18.96
C THR A 251 1.29 5.18 -17.94
N PRO A 252 2.20 6.02 -17.45
CA PRO A 252 3.22 5.60 -16.49
C PRO A 252 2.63 5.48 -15.08
N LEU A 253 1.77 4.47 -14.83
CA LEU A 253 1.10 4.27 -13.55
C LEU A 253 2.07 4.19 -12.37
N SER A 254 3.26 3.65 -12.58
CA SER A 254 4.31 3.59 -11.55
C SER A 254 4.85 4.95 -11.10
N LYS A 255 4.51 6.03 -11.80
CA LYS A 255 4.88 7.40 -11.42
C LYS A 255 3.76 8.15 -10.70
N ILE A 256 2.54 7.57 -10.66
CA ILE A 256 1.41 8.12 -9.93
C ILE A 256 1.50 7.58 -8.50
N VAL A 257 2.36 8.17 -7.69
CA VAL A 257 2.67 7.75 -6.32
C VAL A 257 2.70 8.95 -5.39
N LEU A 258 2.47 8.71 -4.11
CA LEU A 258 2.69 9.70 -3.05
C LEU A 258 4.15 9.64 -2.62
N GLU A 259 4.75 10.80 -2.46
CA GLU A 259 6.09 10.99 -1.93
C GLU A 259 6.02 11.40 -0.45
N PRO A 260 7.03 11.10 0.37
CA PRO A 260 7.07 11.58 1.74
C PRO A 260 6.96 13.11 1.81
N GLY A 261 6.02 13.60 2.65
CA GLY A 261 5.72 15.03 2.79
C GLY A 261 4.47 15.47 2.03
N ASP A 262 4.42 16.72 1.62
CA ASP A 262 3.26 17.31 0.97
C ASP A 262 3.18 16.92 -0.50
N ASN A 263 2.02 16.37 -0.90
CA ASN A 263 1.71 15.99 -2.28
C ASN A 263 0.55 16.83 -2.79
N PHE A 264 0.74 17.41 -3.94
CA PHE A 264 -0.32 18.12 -4.68
C PHE A 264 -0.91 17.18 -5.73
N ILE A 265 -2.21 16.88 -5.63
CA ILE A 265 -2.92 16.02 -6.57
C ILE A 265 -4.02 16.81 -7.21
N SER A 266 -4.08 16.79 -8.54
CA SER A 266 -5.12 17.46 -9.33
C SER A 266 -5.64 16.52 -10.42
N ILE A 267 -6.95 16.59 -10.67
CA ILE A 267 -7.62 15.80 -11.72
C ILE A 267 -8.21 16.76 -12.75
N LEU A 268 -7.79 16.58 -14.00
CA LEU A 268 -8.02 17.53 -15.08
C LEU A 268 -8.72 16.83 -16.25
N LYS A 269 -9.51 17.58 -17.03
CA LYS A 269 -10.23 17.07 -18.21
C LYS A 269 -9.50 17.26 -19.53
N ASP A 270 -8.39 17.95 -19.52
CA ASP A 270 -7.54 18.22 -20.66
C ASP A 270 -6.09 18.49 -20.25
N THR A 271 -5.24 18.81 -21.21
CA THR A 271 -3.83 19.17 -20.99
C THR A 271 -3.62 20.65 -20.69
N ASN A 272 -4.67 21.45 -20.62
CA ASN A 272 -4.62 22.91 -20.39
C ASN A 272 -4.94 23.26 -18.91
N ASP A 273 -4.72 22.33 -18.00
CA ASP A 273 -4.99 22.45 -16.56
C ASP A 273 -6.47 22.81 -16.25
N THR A 274 -7.42 22.38 -17.11
CA THR A 274 -8.84 22.61 -16.87
C THR A 274 -9.40 21.59 -15.87
N PRO A 275 -9.93 22.02 -14.72
CA PRO A 275 -10.46 21.11 -13.71
C PRO A 275 -11.58 20.22 -14.25
N LEU A 276 -11.59 18.95 -13.85
CA LEU A 276 -12.64 17.99 -14.19
C LEU A 276 -13.74 17.99 -13.13
N ASN A 277 -15.00 18.13 -13.54
CA ASN A 277 -16.11 17.95 -12.60
C ASN A 277 -16.40 16.46 -12.43
N ALA A 278 -16.02 15.91 -11.29
CA ALA A 278 -16.13 14.50 -10.97
C ALA A 278 -16.26 14.30 -9.45
N SER A 279 -16.76 13.15 -9.02
CA SER A 279 -16.61 12.68 -7.64
C SER A 279 -15.38 11.82 -7.57
N ILE A 280 -14.45 12.15 -6.69
CA ILE A 280 -13.15 11.49 -6.58
C ILE A 280 -12.95 10.98 -5.16
N THR A 281 -12.57 9.72 -5.06
CA THR A 281 -12.13 9.09 -3.81
C THR A 281 -10.70 8.61 -4.00
N LEU A 282 -9.81 9.09 -3.18
CA LEU A 282 -8.41 8.67 -3.09
C LEU A 282 -8.26 7.76 -1.88
N ASN A 283 -7.77 6.55 -2.10
CA ASN A 283 -7.39 5.63 -1.06
C ASN A 283 -5.89 5.36 -1.16
N TYR A 284 -5.21 5.30 -0.04
CA TYR A 284 -3.80 4.94 0.04
C TYR A 284 -3.48 4.30 1.39
N ARG A 285 -2.35 3.61 1.47
CA ARG A 285 -1.78 3.10 2.71
C ARG A 285 -0.38 3.69 2.87
N GLU A 286 -0.07 4.14 4.06
CA GLU A 286 1.28 4.60 4.34
C GLU A 286 2.26 3.43 4.20
N ARG A 287 3.42 3.71 3.58
CA ARG A 287 4.48 2.74 3.35
C ARG A 287 5.76 3.16 4.05
N PHE A 288 6.41 2.19 4.69
CA PHE A 288 7.60 2.41 5.49
C PHE A 288 8.68 1.43 5.11
N LEU A 289 9.94 1.88 5.11
CA LEU A 289 11.09 0.99 4.85
C LEU A 289 11.60 0.30 6.12
N SER A 290 11.27 0.83 7.29
CA SER A 290 11.65 0.27 8.60
C SER A 290 10.58 0.59 9.63
N ILE A 291 10.65 -0.06 10.78
CA ILE A 291 9.71 0.13 11.90
C ILE A 291 10.44 0.85 13.04
#